data_d1e7a84add92693188387bdd479edf2f
#
_entry.id   d1e7a84add92693188387bdd479edf2f
#
_cell.length_a   1.000
_cell.length_b   1.000
_cell.length_c   1.000
_cell.angle_alpha   90.00
_cell.angle_beta   90.00
_cell.angle_gamma   90.00
#
_symmetry.space_group_name_H-M   'P 1'
#
loop_
_entity.id
_entity.type
_entity.pdbx_description
1 polymer ?
#
loop_
_entity_poly.entity_id
_entity_poly.type
_entity_poly.pdbx_seq_one_letter_code
_entity_poly.pdbx_strand_id
1 'polypeptide(L)'
;GKYWPDTHWNIAAIDLGFYLSRYYLQEQTVAQKESEWFPSKADYDPGITTEQWTSLLNDPSVFTQNALRIMKCMLDYGGQATCKQLAIKYGEAAGFYNMGSSSLARRVVEKTNCPLMPRDSENSRWWPVLYTGKSADSKEDGSYIWRLRDELVQALKKTDLSHIPLYAVSSEKDSTSPRHYWWLTASPKIWQFSDLKVGEEQSYTLYNESGHKRRIFQNILDAKAGDPVICYEANPVKKVVALAKITQENNGKELYFEKIENLISPIEYSTLKDCPELEKMEFFVQQNGSLFKLSEGEYNFIL
;
A
#
# COMPACT_ATOMS: atom_id res chain seq x y z
N GLY A 1 79.17 -7.53 16.94
CA GLY A 1 77.84 -7.09 16.91
C GLY A 1 77.19 -7.47 15.58
N LYS A 2 76.39 -8.49 15.57
CA LYS A 2 75.56 -8.80 14.39
C LYS A 2 74.29 -8.01 14.51
N TYR A 3 74.14 -7.03 13.64
CA TYR A 3 72.85 -6.38 13.41
C TYR A 3 71.84 -7.40 12.87
N TRP A 4 70.85 -7.73 13.63
CA TRP A 4 69.62 -8.25 13.06
C TRP A 4 68.88 -7.09 12.41
N PRO A 5 68.55 -7.18 11.15
CA PRO A 5 67.79 -6.12 10.54
C PRO A 5 66.37 -6.14 11.11
N ASP A 6 65.91 -4.98 11.57
CA ASP A 6 64.56 -4.70 12.03
C ASP A 6 63.50 -4.92 10.95
N THR A 7 63.87 -5.53 9.82
CA THR A 7 63.02 -5.71 8.64
C THR A 7 61.85 -6.66 8.87
N HIS A 8 62.01 -7.69 9.71
CA HIS A 8 60.88 -8.60 9.96
C HIS A 8 59.77 -8.00 10.84
N TRP A 9 60.16 -7.21 11.81
CA TRP A 9 59.16 -6.50 12.63
C TRP A 9 58.46 -5.38 11.85
N ASN A 10 59.18 -4.71 10.97
CA ASN A 10 58.59 -3.68 10.11
C ASN A 10 57.61 -4.27 9.09
N ILE A 11 57.91 -5.44 8.50
CA ILE A 11 56.99 -6.10 7.57
C ILE A 11 55.72 -6.55 8.31
N ALA A 12 55.84 -7.21 9.47
CA ALA A 12 54.69 -7.62 10.26
C ALA A 12 53.83 -6.43 10.73
N ALA A 13 54.46 -5.32 11.11
CA ALA A 13 53.75 -4.11 11.50
C ALA A 13 53.03 -3.42 10.30
N ILE A 14 53.67 -3.47 9.12
CA ILE A 14 53.07 -2.97 7.87
C ILE A 14 51.91 -3.84 7.46
N ASP A 15 52.04 -5.17 7.48
CA ASP A 15 50.96 -6.11 7.15
C ASP A 15 49.79 -6.00 8.12
N LEU A 16 50.04 -5.87 9.42
CA LEU A 16 49.02 -5.63 10.42
C LEU A 16 48.36 -4.29 10.21
N GLY A 17 49.10 -3.24 9.89
CA GLY A 17 48.61 -1.92 9.56
C GLY A 17 47.71 -1.93 8.32
N PHE A 18 48.07 -2.64 7.26
CA PHE A 18 47.23 -2.84 6.07
C PHE A 18 45.99 -3.66 6.38
N TYR A 19 46.08 -4.69 7.20
CA TYR A 19 44.93 -5.49 7.61
C TYR A 19 43.95 -4.67 8.44
N LEU A 20 44.43 -3.97 9.46
CA LEU A 20 43.59 -3.10 10.30
C LEU A 20 43.00 -1.94 9.52
N SER A 21 43.76 -1.31 8.61
CA SER A 21 43.21 -0.23 7.78
C SER A 21 42.13 -0.73 6.81
N ARG A 22 42.30 -1.93 6.22
CA ARG A 22 41.26 -2.57 5.40
C ARG A 22 40.03 -2.92 6.23
N TYR A 23 40.20 -3.45 7.42
CA TYR A 23 39.10 -3.78 8.32
C TYR A 23 38.35 -2.52 8.75
N TYR A 24 39.06 -1.46 9.16
CA TYR A 24 38.50 -0.18 9.52
C TYR A 24 37.80 0.51 8.34
N LEU A 25 38.37 0.48 7.16
CA LEU A 25 37.75 1.03 5.95
C LEU A 25 36.50 0.24 5.58
N GLN A 26 36.52 -1.08 5.75
CA GLN A 26 35.38 -1.94 5.48
C GLN A 26 34.25 -1.71 6.49
N GLU A 27 34.55 -1.57 7.78
CA GLU A 27 33.55 -1.22 8.80
C GLU A 27 33.00 0.20 8.59
N GLN A 28 33.85 1.18 8.30
CA GLN A 28 33.36 2.54 7.98
C GLN A 28 32.48 2.56 6.73
N THR A 29 32.83 1.79 5.71
CA THR A 29 32.02 1.68 4.48
C THR A 29 30.67 1.03 4.75
N VAL A 30 30.62 0.01 5.61
CA VAL A 30 29.38 -0.63 6.04
C VAL A 30 28.54 0.33 6.89
N ALA A 31 29.17 0.99 7.87
CA ALA A 31 28.48 1.96 8.72
C ALA A 31 27.95 3.17 7.92
N GLN A 32 28.73 3.68 6.95
CA GLN A 32 28.25 4.74 6.04
C GLN A 32 27.10 4.25 5.17
N LYS A 33 27.15 3.04 4.62
CA LYS A 33 26.03 2.47 3.84
C LYS A 33 24.78 2.27 4.68
N GLU A 34 24.91 1.89 5.95
CA GLU A 34 23.76 1.78 6.87
C GLU A 34 23.23 3.15 7.31
N SER A 35 24.08 4.17 7.44
CA SER A 35 23.66 5.54 7.77
C SER A 35 22.87 6.24 6.66
N GLU A 36 22.90 5.71 5.43
CA GLU A 36 22.09 6.22 4.32
C GLU A 36 20.60 5.82 4.41
N TRP A 37 20.27 4.81 5.23
CA TRP A 37 18.90 4.32 5.37
C TRP A 37 18.13 5.10 6.44
N PHE A 38 17.02 5.70 6.03
CA PHE A 38 16.14 6.45 6.91
C PHE A 38 14.78 5.74 7.04
N PRO A 39 14.14 5.77 8.21
CA PRO A 39 14.73 6.15 9.49
C PRO A 39 15.70 5.10 10.01
N SER A 40 16.72 5.54 10.75
CA SER A 40 17.53 4.59 11.52
C SER A 40 16.68 3.99 12.65
N LYS A 41 17.13 2.86 13.21
CA LYS A 41 16.41 2.23 14.35
C LYS A 41 16.39 3.14 15.59
N ALA A 42 17.35 4.05 15.72
CA ALA A 42 17.39 5.04 16.80
C ALA A 42 16.37 6.18 16.58
N ASP A 43 16.10 6.54 15.32
CA ASP A 43 15.14 7.59 14.99
C ASP A 43 13.70 7.10 15.11
N TYR A 44 13.46 5.84 14.68
CA TYR A 44 12.14 5.24 14.74
C TYR A 44 12.20 3.72 14.68
N ASP A 45 11.52 3.08 15.64
CA ASP A 45 11.27 1.65 15.69
C ASP A 45 9.77 1.42 15.98
N PRO A 46 9.01 0.73 15.13
CA PRO A 46 7.62 0.39 15.42
C PRO A 46 7.47 -0.58 16.61
N GLY A 47 8.57 -1.21 17.06
CA GLY A 47 8.59 -2.14 18.19
C GLY A 47 7.84 -3.45 17.94
N ILE A 48 7.62 -3.83 16.67
CA ILE A 48 6.87 -5.04 16.30
C ILE A 48 7.87 -6.20 16.15
N THR A 49 7.73 -7.24 16.98
CA THR A 49 8.61 -8.41 16.95
C THR A 49 8.29 -9.33 15.76
N THR A 50 9.22 -10.25 15.44
CA THR A 50 9.01 -11.26 14.39
C THR A 50 7.76 -12.12 14.65
N GLU A 51 7.48 -12.46 15.91
CA GLU A 51 6.32 -13.25 16.30
C GLU A 51 5.02 -12.48 16.08
N GLN A 52 5.01 -11.19 16.41
CA GLN A 52 3.88 -10.30 16.16
C GLN A 52 3.65 -10.13 14.64
N TRP A 53 4.71 -9.93 13.85
CA TRP A 53 4.61 -9.90 12.40
C TRP A 53 4.05 -11.20 11.84
N THR A 54 4.49 -12.37 12.35
CA THR A 54 3.95 -13.68 11.93
C THR A 54 2.45 -13.79 12.24
N SER A 55 2.01 -13.28 13.39
CA SER A 55 0.58 -13.23 13.74
C SER A 55 -0.21 -12.33 12.80
N LEU A 56 0.32 -11.14 12.49
CA LEU A 56 -0.31 -10.18 11.58
C LEU A 56 -0.42 -10.73 10.15
N LEU A 57 0.61 -11.45 9.65
CA LEU A 57 0.60 -12.07 8.33
C LEU A 57 -0.54 -13.09 8.15
N ASN A 58 -1.00 -13.71 9.25
CA ASN A 58 -2.12 -14.63 9.25
C ASN A 58 -3.47 -13.95 9.53
N ASP A 59 -3.51 -12.63 9.70
CA ASP A 59 -4.73 -11.87 9.91
C ASP A 59 -5.19 -11.20 8.61
N PRO A 60 -6.25 -11.70 7.95
CA PRO A 60 -6.72 -11.17 6.67
C PRO A 60 -7.31 -9.75 6.79
N SER A 61 -7.63 -9.28 8.01
CA SER A 61 -8.04 -7.90 8.23
C SER A 61 -6.87 -6.91 8.14
N VAL A 62 -5.63 -7.40 8.31
CA VAL A 62 -4.40 -6.60 8.19
C VAL A 62 -3.72 -6.88 6.86
N PHE A 63 -3.42 -8.15 6.57
CA PHE A 63 -2.77 -8.55 5.33
C PHE A 63 -3.79 -9.08 4.32
N THR A 64 -4.32 -8.17 3.50
CA THR A 64 -5.13 -8.53 2.33
C THR A 64 -4.30 -9.30 1.30
N GLN A 65 -4.95 -9.92 0.32
CA GLN A 65 -4.25 -10.63 -0.77
C GLN A 65 -3.27 -9.71 -1.51
N ASN A 66 -3.66 -8.45 -1.77
CA ASN A 66 -2.77 -7.46 -2.39
C ASN A 66 -1.58 -7.11 -1.50
N ALA A 67 -1.79 -6.95 -0.19
CA ALA A 67 -0.72 -6.68 0.76
C ALA A 67 0.27 -7.84 0.84
N LEU A 68 -0.21 -9.08 0.93
CA LEU A 68 0.64 -10.28 0.91
C LEU A 68 1.44 -10.37 -0.39
N ARG A 69 0.82 -10.06 -1.54
CA ARG A 69 1.49 -10.06 -2.84
C ARG A 69 2.60 -9.00 -2.90
N ILE A 70 2.35 -7.77 -2.44
CA ILE A 70 3.36 -6.71 -2.38
C ILE A 70 4.55 -7.16 -1.52
N MET A 71 4.31 -7.70 -0.34
CA MET A 71 5.37 -8.19 0.55
C MET A 71 6.14 -9.36 -0.05
N LYS A 72 5.44 -10.28 -0.73
CA LYS A 72 6.07 -11.40 -1.44
C LYS A 72 6.95 -10.90 -2.59
N CYS A 73 6.48 -9.93 -3.38
CA CYS A 73 7.26 -9.31 -4.46
C CYS A 73 8.51 -8.61 -3.90
N MET A 74 8.37 -7.86 -2.81
CA MET A 74 9.51 -7.22 -2.13
C MET A 74 10.52 -8.24 -1.64
N LEU A 75 10.07 -9.34 -1.01
CA LEU A 75 10.95 -10.41 -0.53
C LEU A 75 11.67 -11.12 -1.67
N ASP A 76 10.96 -11.47 -2.76
CA ASP A 76 11.52 -12.12 -3.95
C ASP A 76 12.50 -11.20 -4.70
N TYR A 77 12.31 -9.89 -4.64
CA TYR A 77 13.26 -8.91 -5.22
C TYR A 77 14.54 -8.74 -4.37
N GLY A 78 14.64 -9.42 -3.23
CA GLY A 78 15.79 -9.35 -2.33
C GLY A 78 15.55 -8.46 -1.09
N GLY A 79 14.34 -8.09 -0.80
CA GLY A 79 13.95 -7.31 0.39
C GLY A 79 14.11 -5.81 0.25
N GLN A 80 14.60 -5.32 -0.89
CA GLN A 80 14.75 -3.89 -1.20
C GLN A 80 14.52 -3.62 -2.68
N ALA A 81 13.72 -2.60 -2.99
CA ALA A 81 13.42 -2.18 -4.36
C ALA A 81 12.81 -0.79 -4.41
N THR A 82 12.80 -0.17 -5.58
CA THR A 82 11.88 0.91 -5.88
C THR A 82 10.53 0.36 -6.36
N CYS A 83 9.45 1.11 -6.20
CA CYS A 83 8.14 0.71 -6.73
C CYS A 83 8.16 0.50 -8.26
N LYS A 84 9.01 1.26 -8.98
CA LYS A 84 9.17 1.12 -10.44
C LYS A 84 9.84 -0.20 -10.81
N GLN A 85 10.87 -0.61 -10.07
CA GLN A 85 11.54 -1.92 -10.27
C GLN A 85 10.56 -3.08 -10.05
N LEU A 86 9.71 -3.01 -9.02
CA LEU A 86 8.68 -4.01 -8.77
C LEU A 86 7.65 -4.05 -9.90
N ALA A 87 7.21 -2.88 -10.37
CA ALA A 87 6.28 -2.76 -11.48
C ALA A 87 6.83 -3.39 -12.78
N ILE A 88 8.11 -3.15 -13.09
CA ILE A 88 8.78 -3.72 -14.26
C ILE A 88 8.88 -5.26 -14.15
N LYS A 89 9.25 -5.77 -12.97
CA LYS A 89 9.48 -7.22 -12.79
C LYS A 89 8.20 -8.03 -12.65
N TYR A 90 7.22 -7.55 -11.87
CA TYR A 90 6.05 -8.34 -11.48
C TYR A 90 4.74 -7.89 -12.12
N GLY A 91 4.75 -6.79 -12.86
CA GLY A 91 3.55 -6.14 -13.39
C GLY A 91 2.90 -5.21 -12.37
N GLU A 92 1.71 -4.75 -12.65
CA GLU A 92 1.00 -3.67 -11.96
C GLU A 92 1.65 -2.29 -12.16
N ALA A 93 0.93 -1.23 -11.83
CA ALA A 93 1.49 0.11 -11.82
C ALA A 93 2.38 0.32 -10.57
N ALA A 94 3.37 1.23 -10.66
CA ALA A 94 4.20 1.58 -9.51
C ALA A 94 3.38 2.11 -8.31
N GLY A 95 2.24 2.76 -8.59
CA GLY A 95 1.28 3.21 -7.59
C GLY A 95 0.68 2.08 -6.76
N PHE A 96 0.44 0.91 -7.34
CA PHE A 96 -0.03 -0.28 -6.62
C PHE A 96 0.89 -0.63 -5.44
N TYR A 97 2.21 -0.65 -5.66
CA TYR A 97 3.19 -0.97 -4.62
C TYR A 97 3.29 0.12 -3.56
N ASN A 98 3.30 1.39 -3.97
CA ASN A 98 3.40 2.52 -3.06
C ASN A 98 2.17 2.64 -2.16
N MET A 99 1.00 2.73 -2.76
CA MET A 99 -0.25 2.98 -2.04
C MET A 99 -0.70 1.75 -1.25
N GLY A 100 -0.51 0.54 -1.82
CA GLY A 100 -0.78 -0.70 -1.10
C GLY A 100 0.09 -0.89 0.14
N SER A 101 1.37 -0.46 0.09
CA SER A 101 2.25 -0.46 1.27
C SER A 101 1.78 0.54 2.32
N SER A 102 1.38 1.76 1.93
CA SER A 102 0.86 2.76 2.86
C SER A 102 -0.45 2.29 3.52
N SER A 103 -1.34 1.67 2.74
CA SER A 103 -2.59 1.08 3.25
C SER A 103 -2.32 -0.07 4.24
N LEU A 104 -1.37 -0.97 3.93
CA LEU A 104 -0.94 -2.03 4.85
C LEU A 104 -0.39 -1.44 6.15
N ALA A 105 0.52 -0.47 6.06
CA ALA A 105 1.11 0.16 7.23
C ALA A 105 0.05 0.79 8.15
N ARG A 106 -0.96 1.43 7.57
CA ARG A 106 -2.10 1.96 8.32
C ARG A 106 -2.83 0.86 9.10
N ARG A 107 -3.20 -0.26 8.45
CA ARG A 107 -3.87 -1.40 9.12
C ARG A 107 -3.01 -2.02 10.21
N VAL A 108 -1.70 -2.11 10.01
CA VAL A 108 -0.76 -2.56 11.04
C VAL A 108 -0.80 -1.64 12.25
N VAL A 109 -0.74 -0.33 12.05
CA VAL A 109 -0.83 0.65 13.15
C VAL A 109 -2.16 0.54 13.89
N GLU A 110 -3.27 0.48 13.17
CA GLU A 110 -4.61 0.32 13.76
C GLU A 110 -4.73 -0.96 14.60
N LYS A 111 -4.10 -2.05 14.15
CA LYS A 111 -4.14 -3.34 14.86
C LYS A 111 -3.22 -3.42 16.07
N THR A 112 -2.03 -2.82 15.98
CA THR A 112 -0.97 -2.96 16.99
C THR A 112 -0.87 -1.77 17.93
N ASN A 113 -1.44 -0.62 17.56
CA ASN A 113 -1.21 0.68 18.21
C ASN A 113 0.28 1.05 18.30
N CYS A 114 1.12 0.56 17.34
CA CYS A 114 2.52 0.94 17.32
C CYS A 114 2.66 2.45 17.09
N PRO A 115 3.71 3.08 17.62
CA PRO A 115 3.92 4.50 17.43
C PRO A 115 4.07 4.85 15.95
N LEU A 116 3.51 5.98 15.54
CA LEU A 116 3.79 6.55 14.22
C LEU A 116 5.04 7.41 14.29
N MET A 117 5.83 7.39 13.22
CA MET A 117 6.95 8.31 13.08
C MET A 117 6.43 9.76 13.08
N PRO A 118 7.04 10.68 13.88
CA PRO A 118 6.70 12.10 13.83
C PRO A 118 6.85 12.66 12.41
N ARG A 119 5.96 13.55 12.00
CA ARG A 119 6.00 14.22 10.70
C ARG A 119 7.04 15.35 10.71
N ASP A 120 8.14 15.17 10.00
CA ASP A 120 9.01 16.26 9.58
C ASP A 120 8.74 16.69 8.13
N SER A 121 8.00 15.86 7.35
CA SER A 121 7.54 16.16 5.99
C SER A 121 6.22 15.43 5.70
N GLU A 122 5.47 15.95 4.73
CA GLU A 122 4.08 15.53 4.43
C GLU A 122 3.90 14.04 4.08
N ASN A 123 4.96 13.30 3.74
CA ASN A 123 4.86 11.97 3.14
C ASN A 123 5.37 10.80 3.99
N SER A 124 5.82 11.00 5.24
CA SER A 124 6.57 9.96 5.96
C SER A 124 5.80 9.23 7.06
N ARG A 125 4.47 9.36 7.12
CA ARG A 125 3.72 8.87 8.29
C ARG A 125 3.62 7.33 8.38
N TRP A 126 3.34 6.65 7.28
CA TRP A 126 2.96 5.24 7.29
C TRP A 126 4.08 4.28 6.89
N TRP A 127 4.75 4.56 5.79
CA TRP A 127 5.74 3.65 5.21
C TRP A 127 6.89 3.24 6.17
N PRO A 128 7.34 4.08 7.15
CA PRO A 128 8.39 3.68 8.07
C PRO A 128 8.04 2.49 8.97
N VAL A 129 6.76 2.19 9.13
CA VAL A 129 6.31 1.00 9.87
C VAL A 129 6.82 -0.29 9.20
N LEU A 130 6.81 -0.34 7.88
CA LEU A 130 7.21 -1.52 7.09
C LEU A 130 8.65 -1.46 6.62
N TYR A 131 9.17 -0.26 6.37
CA TYR A 131 10.41 -0.05 5.62
C TYR A 131 11.37 0.91 6.31
N THR A 132 12.62 0.80 5.90
CA THR A 132 13.57 1.90 5.83
C THR A 132 13.79 2.25 4.37
N GLY A 133 14.25 3.47 4.06
CA GLY A 133 14.41 3.86 2.67
C GLY A 133 15.56 4.83 2.45
N LYS A 134 15.95 5.00 1.20
CA LYS A 134 16.94 5.98 0.76
C LYS A 134 16.65 6.45 -0.67
N SER A 135 17.19 7.61 -1.04
CA SER A 135 17.14 8.07 -2.43
C SER A 135 17.82 7.07 -3.36
N ALA A 136 17.22 6.82 -4.51
CA ALA A 136 17.81 5.99 -5.55
C ALA A 136 18.90 6.76 -6.31
N ASP A 137 19.91 6.05 -6.77
CA ASP A 137 20.93 6.62 -7.66
C ASP A 137 20.32 6.89 -9.04
N SER A 138 20.91 7.83 -9.80
CA SER A 138 20.43 8.23 -11.13
C SER A 138 20.39 7.10 -12.17
N LYS A 139 21.01 5.95 -11.88
CA LYS A 139 21.04 4.75 -12.72
C LYS A 139 19.92 3.76 -12.41
N GLU A 140 19.18 3.96 -11.32
CA GLU A 140 18.13 3.04 -10.90
C GLU A 140 16.76 3.48 -11.43
N ASP A 141 15.92 2.50 -11.71
CA ASP A 141 14.52 2.76 -12.06
C ASP A 141 13.71 3.15 -10.84
N GLY A 142 13.33 4.41 -10.74
CA GLY A 142 12.60 4.99 -9.61
C GLY A 142 13.43 6.02 -8.86
N SER A 143 12.80 6.72 -7.92
CA SER A 143 13.40 7.83 -7.16
C SER A 143 13.76 7.48 -5.72
N TYR A 144 13.17 6.42 -5.17
CA TYR A 144 13.35 6.04 -3.77
C TYR A 144 13.36 4.52 -3.61
N ILE A 145 14.38 3.99 -2.91
CA ILE A 145 14.53 2.56 -2.63
C ILE A 145 13.97 2.30 -1.24
N TRP A 146 13.11 1.31 -1.13
CA TRP A 146 12.51 0.85 0.10
C TRP A 146 13.12 -0.50 0.48
N ARG A 147 13.47 -0.68 1.75
CA ARG A 147 14.00 -1.92 2.32
C ARG A 147 13.10 -2.38 3.44
N LEU A 148 12.60 -3.60 3.37
CA LEU A 148 11.79 -4.21 4.43
C LEU A 148 12.56 -4.22 5.76
N ARG A 149 11.86 -4.01 6.86
CA ARG A 149 12.43 -4.18 8.21
C ARG A 149 12.78 -5.63 8.48
N ASP A 150 13.86 -5.88 9.19
CA ASP A 150 14.44 -7.21 9.39
C ASP A 150 13.47 -8.17 10.08
N GLU A 151 12.72 -7.71 11.08
CA GLU A 151 11.72 -8.49 11.80
C GLU A 151 10.59 -8.95 10.86
N LEU A 152 10.15 -8.08 9.95
CA LEU A 152 9.16 -8.40 8.92
C LEU A 152 9.72 -9.39 7.89
N VAL A 153 10.98 -9.22 7.45
CA VAL A 153 11.64 -10.18 6.54
C VAL A 153 11.70 -11.56 7.17
N GLN A 154 12.06 -11.66 8.46
CA GLN A 154 12.12 -12.94 9.18
C GLN A 154 10.75 -13.60 9.26
N ALA A 155 9.69 -12.83 9.54
CA ALA A 155 8.32 -13.34 9.58
C ALA A 155 7.84 -13.82 8.19
N LEU A 156 8.09 -13.05 7.15
CA LEU A 156 7.74 -13.40 5.76
C LEU A 156 8.42 -14.71 5.32
N LYS A 157 9.70 -14.90 5.67
CA LYS A 157 10.45 -16.13 5.36
C LYS A 157 9.91 -17.38 6.07
N LYS A 158 9.26 -17.22 7.22
CA LYS A 158 8.65 -18.30 7.99
C LYS A 158 7.21 -18.61 7.57
N THR A 159 6.57 -17.71 6.82
CA THR A 159 5.16 -17.82 6.40
C THR A 159 5.08 -18.49 5.02
N ASP A 160 4.17 -19.45 4.86
CA ASP A 160 3.90 -20.04 3.55
C ASP A 160 3.10 -19.07 2.67
N LEU A 161 3.78 -18.49 1.70
CA LEU A 161 3.21 -17.60 0.69
C LEU A 161 3.10 -18.26 -0.69
N SER A 162 3.20 -19.59 -0.78
CA SER A 162 3.16 -20.32 -2.07
C SER A 162 1.87 -20.05 -2.85
N HIS A 163 0.75 -19.90 -2.14
CA HIS A 163 -0.57 -19.64 -2.69
C HIS A 163 -0.76 -18.18 -3.20
N ILE A 164 0.16 -17.28 -2.89
CA ILE A 164 0.10 -15.88 -3.35
C ILE A 164 0.83 -15.76 -4.69
N PRO A 165 0.19 -15.27 -5.76
CA PRO A 165 0.84 -15.08 -7.05
C PRO A 165 1.89 -13.95 -6.97
N LEU A 166 3.06 -14.15 -7.59
CA LEU A 166 4.08 -13.10 -7.74
C LEU A 166 3.71 -12.09 -8.83
N TYR A 167 3.32 -12.63 -9.99
CA TYR A 167 3.03 -11.79 -11.15
C TYR A 167 1.57 -11.36 -11.16
N ALA A 168 1.33 -10.17 -11.70
CA ALA A 168 -0.02 -9.76 -12.03
C ALA A 168 -0.64 -10.88 -12.89
N VAL A 169 -1.73 -11.46 -12.43
CA VAL A 169 -2.53 -12.32 -13.29
C VAL A 169 -2.99 -11.40 -14.42
N SER A 170 -2.46 -11.59 -15.61
CA SER A 170 -3.07 -11.00 -16.78
C SER A 170 -4.47 -11.63 -16.88
N SER A 171 -5.46 -10.99 -16.26
CA SER A 171 -6.81 -11.18 -16.71
C SER A 171 -6.73 -10.91 -18.20
N GLU A 172 -7.04 -11.91 -18.99
CA GLU A 172 -7.12 -11.79 -20.44
C GLU A 172 -7.73 -10.44 -20.72
N LYS A 173 -6.96 -9.62 -21.48
CA LYS A 173 -7.40 -8.32 -21.93
C LYS A 173 -8.54 -8.54 -22.91
N ASP A 174 -9.70 -8.84 -22.40
CA ASP A 174 -10.95 -8.62 -23.08
C ASP A 174 -11.47 -7.28 -22.56
N SER A 175 -11.09 -6.29 -23.26
CA SER A 175 -11.74 -5.01 -23.56
C SER A 175 -10.74 -3.87 -23.63
N THR A 176 -10.68 -3.24 -24.75
CA THR A 176 -9.97 -2.01 -25.15
C THR A 176 -10.49 -0.75 -24.45
N SER A 177 -11.15 -0.85 -23.30
CA SER A 177 -11.65 0.30 -22.53
C SER A 177 -10.85 0.48 -21.24
N PRO A 178 -10.44 1.70 -20.88
CA PRO A 178 -9.82 1.96 -19.61
C PRO A 178 -10.79 1.59 -18.47
N ARG A 179 -10.31 0.81 -17.50
CA ARG A 179 -11.09 0.41 -16.33
C ARG A 179 -11.29 1.63 -15.43
N HIS A 180 -12.55 1.89 -15.03
CA HIS A 180 -12.88 2.93 -14.08
C HIS A 180 -13.03 2.33 -12.67
N TYR A 181 -12.79 3.14 -11.67
CA TYR A 181 -12.94 2.79 -10.26
C TYR A 181 -13.87 3.82 -9.63
N TRP A 182 -14.76 3.36 -8.75
CA TRP A 182 -15.83 4.20 -8.22
C TRP A 182 -15.90 4.14 -6.69
N TRP A 183 -16.34 5.26 -6.13
CA TRP A 183 -16.76 5.38 -4.75
C TRP A 183 -18.25 5.68 -4.75
N LEU A 184 -19.06 4.78 -4.20
CA LEU A 184 -20.52 4.93 -4.10
C LEU A 184 -20.90 5.22 -2.66
N THR A 185 -21.62 6.32 -2.45
CA THR A 185 -22.08 6.77 -1.14
C THR A 185 -23.54 6.41 -0.93
N ALA A 186 -23.83 5.63 0.12
CA ALA A 186 -25.17 5.40 0.63
C ALA A 186 -25.46 6.32 1.82
N SER A 187 -26.72 6.77 1.91
CA SER A 187 -27.24 7.45 3.09
C SER A 187 -28.00 6.44 3.94
N PRO A 188 -27.52 6.06 5.15
CA PRO A 188 -28.21 5.09 6.01
C PRO A 188 -29.64 5.49 6.42
N LYS A 189 -30.00 6.76 6.22
CA LYS A 189 -31.38 7.24 6.42
C LYS A 189 -32.34 6.80 5.32
N ILE A 190 -31.82 6.43 4.15
CA ILE A 190 -32.59 6.04 2.97
C ILE A 190 -32.36 4.57 2.67
N TRP A 191 -31.10 4.15 2.57
CA TRP A 191 -30.67 2.78 2.35
C TRP A 191 -29.19 2.63 2.73
N GLN A 192 -28.75 1.40 3.00
CA GLN A 192 -27.37 1.13 3.39
C GLN A 192 -26.87 -0.18 2.76
N PHE A 193 -25.56 -0.25 2.52
CA PHE A 193 -24.92 -1.46 1.98
C PHE A 193 -24.95 -2.63 2.95
N SER A 194 -24.97 -2.33 4.25
CA SER A 194 -25.01 -3.34 5.30
C SER A 194 -26.26 -4.21 5.25
N ASP A 195 -27.35 -3.72 4.69
CA ASP A 195 -28.61 -4.47 4.52
C ASP A 195 -28.59 -5.40 3.31
N LEU A 196 -27.70 -5.15 2.34
CA LEU A 196 -27.58 -5.99 1.14
C LEU A 196 -26.80 -7.26 1.45
N LYS A 197 -27.23 -8.38 0.89
CA LYS A 197 -26.48 -9.64 0.92
C LYS A 197 -25.36 -9.61 -0.12
N VAL A 198 -24.29 -10.36 0.13
CA VAL A 198 -23.25 -10.61 -0.87
C VAL A 198 -23.87 -11.36 -2.06
N GLY A 199 -23.61 -10.91 -3.27
CA GLY A 199 -24.23 -11.39 -4.50
C GLY A 199 -25.58 -10.76 -4.84
N GLU A 200 -26.07 -9.82 -4.02
CA GLU A 200 -27.32 -9.12 -4.28
C GLU A 200 -27.09 -7.92 -5.20
N GLU A 201 -27.86 -7.86 -6.29
CA GLU A 201 -27.89 -6.72 -7.21
C GLU A 201 -28.85 -5.66 -6.71
N GLN A 202 -28.40 -4.41 -6.73
CA GLN A 202 -29.18 -3.23 -6.38
C GLN A 202 -29.12 -2.20 -7.51
N SER A 203 -30.23 -1.47 -7.71
CA SER A 203 -30.24 -0.34 -8.63
C SER A 203 -30.08 0.99 -7.90
N TYR A 204 -29.43 1.94 -8.58
CA TYR A 204 -29.28 3.32 -8.14
C TYR A 204 -29.83 4.27 -9.19
N THR A 205 -30.85 5.04 -8.81
CA THR A 205 -31.55 5.94 -9.74
C THR A 205 -30.71 7.16 -10.13
N LEU A 206 -30.72 7.50 -11.42
CA LEU A 206 -30.02 8.67 -11.96
C LEU A 206 -30.70 10.00 -11.60
N TYR A 207 -31.96 9.94 -11.20
CA TYR A 207 -32.78 11.08 -10.85
C TYR A 207 -33.21 11.00 -9.39
N ASN A 208 -33.41 12.16 -8.75
CA ASN A 208 -33.99 12.22 -7.42
C ASN A 208 -35.52 12.07 -7.48
N GLU A 209 -36.17 12.02 -6.32
CA GLU A 209 -37.64 11.92 -6.22
C GLU A 209 -38.39 13.04 -6.91
N SER A 210 -37.79 14.21 -7.06
CA SER A 210 -38.34 15.37 -7.77
C SER A 210 -38.06 15.35 -9.28
N GLY A 211 -37.51 14.29 -9.83
CA GLY A 211 -37.17 14.13 -11.25
C GLY A 211 -35.97 14.95 -11.72
N HIS A 212 -35.22 15.57 -10.83
CA HIS A 212 -33.98 16.27 -11.19
C HIS A 212 -32.78 15.29 -11.26
N LYS A 213 -31.87 15.54 -12.22
CA LYS A 213 -30.60 14.80 -12.32
C LYS A 213 -29.83 14.90 -11.02
N ARG A 214 -29.30 13.76 -10.55
CA ARG A 214 -28.37 13.74 -9.40
C ARG A 214 -27.11 14.51 -9.73
N ARG A 215 -26.45 15.05 -8.72
CA ARG A 215 -25.15 15.71 -8.87
C ARG A 215 -24.09 14.70 -9.35
N ILE A 216 -23.10 15.19 -10.10
CA ILE A 216 -22.07 14.36 -10.73
C ILE A 216 -22.69 13.29 -11.66
N PHE A 217 -23.70 13.69 -12.41
CA PHE A 217 -24.43 12.82 -13.32
C PHE A 217 -23.51 12.16 -14.37
N GLN A 218 -22.44 12.84 -14.77
CA GLN A 218 -21.47 12.30 -15.75
C GLN A 218 -20.78 11.03 -15.25
N ASN A 219 -20.42 10.96 -13.98
CA ASN A 219 -19.81 9.75 -13.39
C ASN A 219 -20.73 8.53 -13.55
N ILE A 220 -22.04 8.72 -13.40
CA ILE A 220 -22.99 7.62 -13.58
C ILE A 220 -23.08 7.18 -15.05
N LEU A 221 -22.93 8.11 -16.00
CA LEU A 221 -22.90 7.80 -17.43
C LEU A 221 -21.59 7.10 -17.85
N ASP A 222 -20.48 7.43 -17.18
CA ASP A 222 -19.16 6.90 -17.48
C ASP A 222 -18.95 5.50 -16.90
N ALA A 223 -19.75 5.11 -15.90
CA ALA A 223 -19.64 3.81 -15.24
C ALA A 223 -19.98 2.65 -16.21
N LYS A 224 -19.12 1.64 -16.25
CA LYS A 224 -19.21 0.48 -17.14
C LYS A 224 -19.38 -0.82 -16.36
N ALA A 225 -20.01 -1.80 -16.99
CA ALA A 225 -20.14 -3.13 -16.44
C ALA A 225 -18.73 -3.71 -16.15
N GLY A 226 -18.57 -4.28 -14.96
CA GLY A 226 -17.29 -4.82 -14.46
C GLY A 226 -16.43 -3.81 -13.68
N ASP A 227 -16.79 -2.52 -13.67
CA ASP A 227 -16.06 -1.51 -12.88
C ASP A 227 -16.19 -1.80 -11.38
N PRO A 228 -15.09 -1.79 -10.61
CA PRO A 228 -15.13 -1.98 -9.16
C PRO A 228 -15.60 -0.74 -8.43
N VAL A 229 -16.29 -0.97 -7.31
CA VAL A 229 -16.93 0.07 -6.50
C VAL A 229 -16.57 -0.10 -5.03
N ILE A 230 -16.08 0.96 -4.41
CA ILE A 230 -15.95 1.07 -2.95
C ILE A 230 -17.28 1.59 -2.38
N CYS A 231 -17.81 0.88 -1.39
CA CYS A 231 -19.12 1.16 -0.78
C CYS A 231 -18.95 1.90 0.54
N TYR A 232 -19.34 3.16 0.58
CA TYR A 232 -19.26 4.03 1.74
C TYR A 232 -20.64 4.37 2.30
N GLU A 233 -20.84 4.17 3.59
CA GLU A 233 -22.01 4.60 4.33
C GLU A 233 -21.76 5.96 4.98
N ALA A 234 -22.57 6.96 4.62
CA ALA A 234 -22.48 8.30 5.15
C ALA A 234 -22.95 8.38 6.62
N ASN A 235 -23.14 9.60 7.11
CA ASN A 235 -23.60 9.86 8.47
C ASN A 235 -24.92 9.10 8.80
N PRO A 236 -25.03 8.40 9.95
CA PRO A 236 -24.13 8.42 11.11
C PRO A 236 -22.96 7.44 11.07
N VAL A 237 -22.92 6.49 10.14
CA VAL A 237 -21.94 5.37 10.10
C VAL A 237 -20.54 5.86 9.77
N LYS A 238 -20.39 6.65 8.70
CA LYS A 238 -19.12 7.24 8.23
C LYS A 238 -17.99 6.23 8.01
N LYS A 239 -18.29 5.11 7.34
CA LYS A 239 -17.31 4.02 7.09
C LYS A 239 -17.42 3.51 5.66
N VAL A 240 -16.28 3.03 5.13
CA VAL A 240 -16.28 2.09 4.02
C VAL A 240 -16.60 0.71 4.59
N VAL A 241 -17.64 0.08 4.06
CA VAL A 241 -18.21 -1.15 4.67
C VAL A 241 -18.14 -2.37 3.75
N ALA A 242 -18.10 -2.17 2.43
CA ALA A 242 -18.19 -3.25 1.47
C ALA A 242 -17.51 -2.89 0.14
N LEU A 243 -17.38 -3.92 -0.72
CA LEU A 243 -17.04 -3.77 -2.13
C LEU A 243 -18.19 -4.22 -3.00
N ALA A 244 -18.32 -3.59 -4.16
CA ALA A 244 -19.29 -3.92 -5.18
C ALA A 244 -18.66 -3.85 -6.58
N LYS A 245 -19.39 -4.27 -7.59
CA LYS A 245 -19.06 -4.04 -9.00
C LYS A 245 -20.30 -3.52 -9.73
N ILE A 246 -20.09 -2.73 -10.75
CA ILE A 246 -21.14 -2.38 -11.70
C ILE A 246 -21.48 -3.64 -12.50
N THR A 247 -22.77 -4.01 -12.55
CA THR A 247 -23.21 -5.21 -13.25
C THR A 247 -23.68 -4.93 -14.67
N GLN A 248 -24.29 -3.74 -14.86
CA GLN A 248 -24.82 -3.32 -16.15
C GLN A 248 -24.55 -1.83 -16.36
N GLU A 249 -24.36 -1.45 -17.61
CA GLU A 249 -24.32 -0.04 -17.97
C GLU A 249 -25.67 0.62 -17.65
N ASN A 250 -25.65 1.91 -17.36
CA ASN A 250 -26.89 2.62 -17.07
C ASN A 250 -27.83 2.59 -18.27
N ASN A 251 -29.11 2.43 -18.00
CA ASN A 251 -30.19 2.44 -19.02
C ASN A 251 -30.83 3.83 -19.22
N GLY A 252 -30.14 4.91 -18.77
CA GLY A 252 -30.65 6.28 -18.79
C GLY A 252 -31.52 6.65 -17.59
N LYS A 253 -31.89 5.67 -16.72
CA LYS A 253 -32.71 5.87 -15.52
C LYS A 253 -32.01 5.33 -14.27
N GLU A 254 -31.34 4.18 -14.38
CA GLU A 254 -30.74 3.45 -13.28
C GLU A 254 -29.36 2.92 -13.64
N LEU A 255 -28.48 2.87 -12.65
CA LEU A 255 -27.20 2.17 -12.65
C LEU A 255 -27.35 0.92 -11.76
N TYR A 256 -26.83 -0.21 -12.18
CA TYR A 256 -26.92 -1.46 -11.44
C TYR A 256 -25.57 -1.89 -10.90
N PHE A 257 -25.55 -2.34 -9.65
CA PHE A 257 -24.34 -2.85 -9.02
C PHE A 257 -24.67 -4.06 -8.13
N GLU A 258 -23.70 -4.95 -7.97
CA GLU A 258 -23.79 -6.12 -7.12
C GLU A 258 -22.80 -6.01 -5.97
N LYS A 259 -23.22 -6.27 -4.75
CA LYS A 259 -22.33 -6.34 -3.60
C LYS A 259 -21.48 -7.60 -3.68
N ILE A 260 -20.14 -7.45 -3.71
CA ILE A 260 -19.19 -8.54 -3.85
C ILE A 260 -18.78 -9.10 -2.49
N GLU A 261 -18.48 -8.21 -1.53
CA GLU A 261 -18.04 -8.63 -0.20
C GLU A 261 -18.26 -7.53 0.84
N ASN A 262 -18.33 -7.92 2.10
CA ASN A 262 -18.21 -7.00 3.24
C ASN A 262 -16.73 -6.85 3.60
N LEU A 263 -16.31 -5.65 3.95
CA LEU A 263 -14.99 -5.50 4.55
C LEU A 263 -14.97 -6.15 5.94
N ILE A 264 -13.97 -6.99 6.18
CA ILE A 264 -13.75 -7.63 7.49
C ILE A 264 -13.55 -6.55 8.57
N SER A 265 -12.83 -5.48 8.22
CA SER A 265 -12.65 -4.29 9.05
C SER A 265 -13.12 -3.05 8.29
N PRO A 266 -14.32 -2.54 8.57
CA PRO A 266 -14.81 -1.29 7.99
C PRO A 266 -13.87 -0.12 8.27
N ILE A 267 -13.62 0.72 7.26
CA ILE A 267 -12.62 1.81 7.34
C ILE A 267 -13.30 3.13 7.70
N GLU A 268 -12.83 3.76 8.78
CA GLU A 268 -13.37 5.05 9.24
C GLU A 268 -13.07 6.18 8.24
N TYR A 269 -14.06 7.07 8.03
CA TYR A 269 -13.88 8.27 7.22
C TYR A 269 -12.75 9.16 7.71
N SER A 270 -12.60 9.32 9.04
CA SER A 270 -11.56 10.13 9.66
C SER A 270 -10.17 9.63 9.28
N THR A 271 -9.98 8.32 9.27
CA THR A 271 -8.70 7.71 8.89
C THR A 271 -8.34 8.02 7.43
N LEU A 272 -9.30 7.92 6.51
CA LEU A 272 -9.06 8.20 5.09
C LEU A 272 -8.83 9.70 4.83
N LYS A 273 -9.57 10.57 5.52
CA LYS A 273 -9.45 12.01 5.35
C LYS A 273 -8.07 12.54 5.73
N ASP A 274 -7.41 11.90 6.68
CA ASP A 274 -6.08 12.29 7.16
C ASP A 274 -4.95 11.74 6.29
N CYS A 275 -5.27 11.02 5.18
CA CYS A 275 -4.28 10.46 4.27
C CYS A 275 -3.95 11.46 3.15
N PRO A 276 -2.69 11.93 3.05
CA PRO A 276 -2.26 12.85 1.98
C PRO A 276 -2.49 12.28 0.57
N GLU A 277 -2.38 10.95 0.44
CA GLU A 277 -2.58 10.22 -0.83
C GLU A 277 -4.01 10.38 -1.38
N LEU A 278 -4.97 10.68 -0.51
CA LEU A 278 -6.38 10.88 -0.85
C LEU A 278 -6.81 12.34 -0.88
N GLU A 279 -5.91 13.31 -0.64
CA GLU A 279 -6.24 14.74 -0.57
C GLU A 279 -6.98 15.23 -1.82
N LYS A 280 -6.61 14.72 -3.00
CA LYS A 280 -7.19 15.08 -4.30
C LYS A 280 -8.35 14.18 -4.74
N MET A 281 -8.73 13.20 -3.92
CA MET A 281 -9.84 12.31 -4.21
C MET A 281 -11.14 13.12 -4.43
N GLU A 282 -11.86 12.83 -5.50
CA GLU A 282 -13.05 13.60 -5.90
C GLU A 282 -14.07 13.71 -4.74
N PHE A 283 -14.28 12.65 -3.97
CA PHE A 283 -15.15 12.64 -2.80
C PHE A 283 -14.74 13.63 -1.70
N PHE A 284 -13.42 13.81 -1.47
CA PHE A 284 -12.95 14.77 -0.45
C PHE A 284 -12.97 16.21 -0.94
N VAL A 285 -12.78 16.42 -2.24
CA VAL A 285 -12.85 17.75 -2.86
C VAL A 285 -14.31 18.21 -3.01
N GLN A 286 -15.21 17.30 -3.39
CA GLN A 286 -16.63 17.62 -3.65
C GLN A 286 -17.55 16.59 -2.99
N GLN A 287 -17.94 16.81 -1.75
CA GLN A 287 -18.73 15.84 -0.96
C GLN A 287 -20.22 15.72 -1.39
N ASN A 288 -20.70 16.55 -2.31
CA ASN A 288 -22.08 16.56 -2.75
C ASN A 288 -22.27 15.68 -3.99
N GLY A 289 -22.53 14.41 -3.81
CA GLY A 289 -22.76 13.44 -4.88
C GLY A 289 -23.01 12.06 -4.31
N SER A 290 -23.17 11.07 -5.19
CA SER A 290 -23.36 9.68 -4.76
C SER A 290 -22.29 8.75 -5.36
N LEU A 291 -21.92 8.98 -6.62
CA LEU A 291 -20.90 8.20 -7.30
C LEU A 291 -19.73 9.10 -7.69
N PHE A 292 -18.56 8.82 -7.16
CA PHE A 292 -17.33 9.60 -7.37
C PHE A 292 -16.29 8.75 -8.06
N LYS A 293 -15.52 9.38 -8.93
CA LYS A 293 -14.45 8.72 -9.65
C LYS A 293 -13.24 8.53 -8.73
N LEU A 294 -12.63 7.37 -8.82
CA LEU A 294 -11.36 7.07 -8.20
C LEU A 294 -10.30 6.83 -9.28
N SER A 295 -9.08 7.26 -9.02
CA SER A 295 -7.94 6.71 -9.72
C SER A 295 -7.69 5.28 -9.25
N GLU A 296 -7.02 4.48 -10.07
CA GLU A 296 -6.58 3.13 -9.66
C GLU A 296 -5.72 3.18 -8.40
N GLY A 297 -4.89 4.21 -8.27
CA GLY A 297 -4.08 4.44 -7.08
C GLY A 297 -4.91 4.64 -5.83
N GLU A 298 -5.90 5.53 -5.85
CA GLU A 298 -6.80 5.79 -4.71
C GLU A 298 -7.59 4.54 -4.33
N TYR A 299 -8.10 3.81 -5.32
CA TYR A 299 -8.82 2.55 -5.09
C TYR A 299 -7.95 1.52 -4.36
N ASN A 300 -6.73 1.29 -4.86
CA ASN A 300 -5.77 0.35 -4.26
C ASN A 300 -5.24 0.82 -2.90
N PHE A 301 -5.18 2.13 -2.66
CA PHE A 301 -4.77 2.69 -1.37
C PHE A 301 -5.81 2.44 -0.28
N ILE A 302 -7.11 2.57 -0.62
CA ILE A 302 -8.20 2.40 0.33
C ILE A 302 -8.33 0.93 0.75
N LEU A 303 -8.07 0.00 -0.16
CA LEU A 303 -8.15 -1.46 0.04
C LEU A 303 -6.80 -2.07 0.40
#